data_41976d33adb6465e81c1b5294c5a8fac
#
_entry.id   41976d33adb6465e81c1b5294c5a8fac
#
_cell.length_a   1.000
_cell.length_b   1.000
_cell.length_c   1.000
_cell.angle_alpha   90.00
_cell.angle_beta   90.00
_cell.angle_gamma   90.00
#
_symmetry.space_group_name_H-M   'P 1'
#
loop_
_entity.id
_entity.type
_entity.pdbx_description
1 polymer ?
#
loop_
_entity_poly.entity_id
_entity_poly.type
_entity_poly.pdbx_seq_one_letter_code
_entity_poly.pdbx_strand_id
1 'polypeptide(L)'
;MPIYEFASEEIRPLNKTTFGLVQLKERTDLQRLLRVNISVVAPDTLVIAEEFGDWDESRRRIDILGIDRDANLVVIELKRTEDGGHMELQAIRYAAMVSTMTFDQAADVFARFLARIGKPHTDARAELLDFLGWDEPDEDAFAQDVRIVLASAEFSRELTTSVLWLIERGIDIRCVRLQPYSLDSRVLVDVQQIIPLPEMAEYQIRVTEKKR
;
A
#
# COMPACT_ATOMS: atom_id res chain seq x y z
N MET A 1 11.89 17.47 -3.48
CA MET A 1 11.74 18.95 -3.61
C MET A 1 11.82 19.55 -2.23
N PRO A 2 12.28 20.78 -2.04
CA PRO A 2 12.19 21.45 -0.74
C PRO A 2 10.74 21.83 -0.44
N ILE A 3 10.33 21.68 0.82
CA ILE A 3 9.05 22.16 1.34
C ILE A 3 9.29 23.38 2.20
N TYR A 4 8.41 24.35 2.13
CA TYR A 4 8.51 25.62 2.87
C TYR A 4 7.23 25.88 3.66
N GLU A 5 7.37 26.40 4.86
CA GLU A 5 6.29 27.03 5.58
C GLU A 5 6.19 28.50 5.15
N PHE A 6 5.00 28.94 4.78
CA PHE A 6 4.69 30.35 4.52
C PHE A 6 4.03 30.92 5.77
N ALA A 7 4.81 31.55 6.64
CA ALA A 7 4.32 32.29 7.78
C ALA A 7 3.97 33.74 7.36
N SER A 8 3.34 34.51 8.26
CA SER A 8 2.87 35.89 7.94
C SER A 8 3.97 36.86 7.50
N GLU A 9 5.21 36.66 7.96
CA GLU A 9 6.32 37.59 7.75
C GLU A 9 7.57 36.94 7.13
N GLU A 10 7.58 35.60 6.99
CA GLU A 10 8.76 34.88 6.51
C GLU A 10 8.40 33.59 5.80
N ILE A 11 9.34 33.08 4.98
CA ILE A 11 9.29 31.75 4.38
C ILE A 11 10.39 30.91 5.02
N ARG A 12 10.02 29.80 5.67
CA ARG A 12 10.95 28.90 6.35
C ARG A 12 11.05 27.57 5.61
N PRO A 13 12.26 27.10 5.24
CA PRO A 13 12.41 25.76 4.72
C PRO A 13 12.16 24.71 5.83
N LEU A 14 11.39 23.67 5.52
CA LEU A 14 11.27 22.51 6.39
C LEU A 14 12.54 21.66 6.30
N ASN A 15 13.03 21.20 7.46
CA ASN A 15 14.19 20.33 7.50
C ASN A 15 13.76 18.89 7.20
N LYS A 16 14.38 18.30 6.16
CA LYS A 16 14.27 16.86 5.94
C LYS A 16 14.79 16.12 7.16
N THR A 17 14.11 15.04 7.51
CA THR A 17 14.52 14.15 8.59
C THR A 17 14.35 12.69 8.17
N THR A 18 14.64 11.75 9.07
CA THR A 18 14.37 10.34 8.87
C THR A 18 13.40 9.83 9.92
N PHE A 19 12.65 8.78 9.61
CA PHE A 19 11.75 8.16 10.58
C PHE A 19 12.51 7.67 11.84
N GLY A 20 13.79 7.29 11.69
CA GLY A 20 14.65 6.92 12.80
C GLY A 20 14.95 8.09 13.73
N LEU A 21 15.27 9.26 13.20
CA LEU A 21 15.58 10.46 13.99
C LEU A 21 14.36 10.98 14.75
N VAL A 22 13.19 10.90 14.15
CA VAL A 22 11.93 11.27 14.82
C VAL A 22 11.30 10.12 15.61
N GLN A 23 12.04 9.02 15.80
CA GLN A 23 11.69 7.84 16.60
C GLN A 23 10.38 7.14 16.18
N LEU A 24 9.92 7.32 14.94
CA LEU A 24 8.80 6.57 14.39
C LEU A 24 9.27 5.18 13.95
N LYS A 25 8.63 4.16 14.49
CA LYS A 25 8.90 2.76 14.19
C LYS A 25 8.00 2.29 13.04
N GLU A 26 8.50 1.33 12.26
CA GLU A 26 7.81 0.79 11.09
C GLU A 26 6.44 0.18 11.45
N ARG A 27 6.42 -0.78 12.36
CA ARG A 27 5.18 -1.51 12.73
C ARG A 27 4.27 -0.74 13.67
N THR A 28 4.82 -0.24 14.77
CA THR A 28 4.01 0.35 15.84
C THR A 28 3.46 1.72 15.49
N ASP A 29 4.09 2.43 14.55
CA ASP A 29 3.72 3.79 14.20
C ASP A 29 3.30 3.91 12.73
N LEU A 30 4.20 3.70 11.76
CA LEU A 30 3.87 3.87 10.34
C LEU A 30 2.77 2.92 9.88
N GLN A 31 2.93 1.61 10.10
CA GLN A 31 1.95 0.62 9.69
C GLN A 31 0.59 0.86 10.35
N ARG A 32 0.58 1.11 11.66
CA ARG A 32 -0.65 1.41 12.41
C ARG A 32 -1.37 2.67 11.89
N LEU A 33 -0.64 3.74 11.61
CA LEU A 33 -1.21 5.00 11.10
C LEU A 33 -1.70 4.84 9.66
N LEU A 34 -0.94 4.19 8.80
CA LEU A 34 -1.32 3.96 7.40
C LEU A 34 -2.49 2.99 7.29
N ARG A 35 -2.56 1.95 8.12
CA ARG A 35 -3.72 1.04 8.18
C ARG A 35 -5.03 1.79 8.40
N VAL A 36 -5.05 2.78 9.27
CA VAL A 36 -6.26 3.58 9.57
C VAL A 36 -6.51 4.65 8.49
N ASN A 37 -5.47 5.09 7.81
CA ASN A 37 -5.50 6.14 6.80
C ASN A 37 -4.93 5.61 5.47
N ILE A 38 -5.41 4.45 5.03
CA ILE A 38 -4.81 3.73 3.90
C ILE A 38 -4.85 4.52 2.59
N SER A 39 -5.85 5.38 2.42
CA SER A 39 -5.98 6.27 1.26
C SER A 39 -4.77 7.18 1.02
N VAL A 40 -3.93 7.37 2.04
CA VAL A 40 -2.67 8.14 1.93
C VAL A 40 -1.68 7.48 0.97
N VAL A 41 -1.64 6.14 0.92
CA VAL A 41 -0.69 5.38 0.07
C VAL A 41 -1.38 4.50 -0.97
N ALA A 42 -2.61 4.11 -0.72
CA ALA A 42 -3.44 3.28 -1.60
C ALA A 42 -4.89 3.81 -1.58
N PRO A 43 -5.20 4.85 -2.40
CA PRO A 43 -6.57 5.32 -2.56
C PRO A 43 -7.51 4.19 -2.96
N ASP A 44 -8.78 4.31 -2.58
CA ASP A 44 -9.85 3.36 -2.92
C ASP A 44 -9.59 1.91 -2.49
N THR A 45 -8.85 1.74 -1.37
CA THR A 45 -8.52 0.43 -0.81
C THR A 45 -9.18 0.23 0.55
N LEU A 46 -9.83 -0.92 0.74
CA LEU A 46 -10.32 -1.43 2.03
C LEU A 46 -9.25 -2.36 2.62
N VAL A 47 -8.79 -2.08 3.83
CA VAL A 47 -7.85 -2.96 4.54
C VAL A 47 -8.59 -4.18 5.10
N ILE A 48 -8.18 -5.38 4.70
CA ILE A 48 -8.77 -6.64 5.15
C ILE A 48 -7.87 -7.43 6.11
N ALA A 49 -6.57 -7.13 6.15
CA ALA A 49 -5.65 -7.73 7.12
C ALA A 49 -4.41 -6.85 7.36
N GLU A 50 -3.76 -7.10 8.49
CA GLU A 50 -2.48 -6.56 8.90
C GLU A 50 -1.61 -7.71 9.40
N GLU A 51 -0.31 -7.72 9.08
CA GLU A 51 0.60 -8.83 9.40
C GLU A 51 0.06 -10.18 8.91
N PHE A 52 -0.50 -10.19 7.68
CA PHE A 52 -1.10 -11.38 7.11
C PHE A 52 -0.05 -12.41 6.70
N GLY A 53 -0.26 -13.67 7.10
CA GLY A 53 0.68 -14.74 6.84
C GLY A 53 0.09 -16.11 7.21
N ASP A 54 -1.02 -16.48 6.58
CA ASP A 54 -1.73 -17.77 6.75
C ASP A 54 -1.12 -18.89 5.88
N TRP A 55 0.21 -18.96 5.77
CA TRP A 55 0.91 -20.03 5.05
C TRP A 55 1.76 -20.89 5.99
N ASP A 56 1.66 -22.19 5.83
CA ASP A 56 2.17 -23.20 6.77
C ASP A 56 3.71 -23.20 6.92
N GLU A 57 4.45 -22.74 5.92
CA GLU A 57 5.91 -22.90 5.89
C GLU A 57 6.71 -21.60 6.06
N SER A 58 6.07 -20.43 6.22
CA SER A 58 6.76 -19.15 6.27
C SER A 58 6.34 -18.27 7.45
N ARG A 59 7.33 -17.73 8.17
CA ARG A 59 7.12 -16.70 9.21
C ARG A 59 6.97 -15.29 8.63
N ARG A 60 7.02 -15.16 7.31
CA ARG A 60 6.91 -13.87 6.61
C ARG A 60 5.46 -13.43 6.59
N ARG A 61 5.25 -12.11 6.62
CA ARG A 61 3.92 -11.53 6.69
C ARG A 61 3.84 -10.32 5.77
N ILE A 62 2.70 -10.17 5.12
CA ILE A 62 2.33 -8.93 4.41
C ILE A 62 2.04 -7.88 5.46
N ASP A 63 2.65 -6.71 5.36
CA ASP A 63 2.43 -5.63 6.32
C ASP A 63 0.95 -5.21 6.34
N ILE A 64 0.36 -4.91 5.17
CA ILE A 64 -1.06 -4.63 5.02
C ILE A 64 -1.59 -5.32 3.75
N LEU A 65 -2.69 -6.04 3.88
CA LEU A 65 -3.45 -6.61 2.77
C LEU A 65 -4.78 -5.87 2.64
N GLY A 66 -5.13 -5.47 1.44
CA GLY A 66 -6.38 -4.78 1.12
C GLY A 66 -7.06 -5.33 -0.13
N ILE A 67 -8.22 -4.75 -0.43
CA ILE A 67 -8.98 -4.95 -1.67
C ILE A 67 -9.29 -3.56 -2.22
N ASP A 68 -9.12 -3.34 -3.52
CA ASP A 68 -9.52 -2.09 -4.17
C ASP A 68 -10.96 -2.13 -4.72
N ARG A 69 -11.42 -1.02 -5.30
CA ARG A 69 -12.77 -0.90 -5.87
C ARG A 69 -12.99 -1.77 -7.11
N ASP A 70 -11.91 -2.19 -7.77
CA ASP A 70 -11.96 -3.09 -8.94
C ASP A 70 -11.87 -4.56 -8.51
N ALA A 71 -12.06 -4.84 -7.21
CA ALA A 71 -11.98 -6.15 -6.58
C ALA A 71 -10.61 -6.85 -6.67
N ASN A 72 -9.54 -6.12 -6.95
CA ASN A 72 -8.19 -6.66 -6.93
C ASN A 72 -7.64 -6.68 -5.51
N LEU A 73 -6.84 -7.70 -5.18
CA LEU A 73 -6.08 -7.72 -3.94
C LEU A 73 -4.95 -6.67 -3.99
N VAL A 74 -4.71 -6.00 -2.87
CA VAL A 74 -3.68 -4.98 -2.73
C VAL A 74 -2.68 -5.40 -1.66
N VAL A 75 -1.47 -5.74 -2.08
CA VAL A 75 -0.34 -6.07 -1.20
C VAL A 75 0.46 -4.80 -0.93
N ILE A 76 0.56 -4.38 0.32
CA ILE A 76 1.26 -3.17 0.71
C ILE A 76 2.43 -3.55 1.62
N GLU A 77 3.64 -3.23 1.18
CA GLU A 77 4.88 -3.38 1.92
C GLU A 77 5.40 -2.01 2.37
N LEU A 78 5.81 -1.93 3.62
CA LEU A 78 6.28 -0.71 4.26
C LEU A 78 7.76 -0.85 4.65
N LYS A 79 8.54 0.19 4.38
CA LYS A 79 9.91 0.31 4.89
C LYS A 79 10.16 1.73 5.38
N ARG A 80 10.76 1.84 6.54
CA ARG A 80 11.19 3.14 7.07
C ARG A 80 12.61 3.54 6.63
N THR A 81 13.34 2.62 6.00
CA THR A 81 14.73 2.82 5.58
C THR A 81 14.82 3.57 4.26
N GLU A 82 15.98 4.17 4.00
CA GLU A 82 16.24 5.02 2.83
C GLU A 82 16.56 4.24 1.56
N ASP A 83 16.78 2.93 1.66
CA ASP A 83 17.12 2.06 0.52
C ASP A 83 15.97 1.15 0.05
N GLY A 84 14.90 1.04 0.85
CA GLY A 84 13.78 0.13 0.59
C GLY A 84 14.15 -1.36 0.73
N GLY A 85 15.42 -1.70 0.90
CA GLY A 85 15.92 -3.08 0.96
C GLY A 85 15.52 -3.89 -0.27
N HIS A 86 15.05 -5.12 -0.08
CA HIS A 86 14.53 -6.02 -1.13
C HIS A 86 13.01 -6.17 -1.06
N MET A 87 12.31 -5.06 -0.79
CA MET A 87 10.86 -5.09 -0.57
C MET A 87 10.09 -5.50 -1.84
N GLU A 88 10.60 -5.19 -3.04
CA GLU A 88 9.97 -5.60 -4.30
C GLU A 88 9.91 -7.11 -4.46
N LEU A 89 10.99 -7.82 -4.12
CA LEU A 89 11.05 -9.29 -4.18
C LEU A 89 10.13 -9.93 -3.14
N GLN A 90 10.01 -9.30 -1.98
CA GLN A 90 9.12 -9.73 -0.92
C GLN A 90 7.67 -9.55 -1.34
N ALA A 91 7.31 -8.39 -1.86
CA ALA A 91 5.96 -8.06 -2.29
C ALA A 91 5.49 -8.92 -3.47
N ILE A 92 6.35 -9.19 -4.48
CA ILE A 92 6.05 -10.10 -5.59
C ILE A 92 5.73 -11.49 -5.07
N ARG A 93 6.52 -12.01 -4.12
CA ARG A 93 6.24 -13.32 -3.51
C ARG A 93 4.89 -13.33 -2.81
N TYR A 94 4.56 -12.29 -2.06
CA TYR A 94 3.28 -12.19 -1.39
C TYR A 94 2.12 -12.06 -2.37
N ALA A 95 2.27 -11.26 -3.42
CA ALA A 95 1.28 -11.16 -4.47
C ALA A 95 0.98 -12.53 -5.11
N ALA A 96 2.03 -13.29 -5.42
CA ALA A 96 1.87 -14.65 -5.93
C ALA A 96 1.17 -15.60 -4.93
N MET A 97 1.41 -15.44 -3.62
CA MET A 97 0.80 -16.29 -2.59
C MET A 97 -0.69 -15.97 -2.37
N VAL A 98 -1.12 -14.72 -2.54
CA VAL A 98 -2.53 -14.33 -2.38
C VAL A 98 -3.31 -14.36 -3.69
N SER A 99 -2.67 -14.48 -4.85
CA SER A 99 -3.32 -14.40 -6.16
C SER A 99 -4.41 -15.47 -6.43
N THR A 100 -4.47 -16.50 -5.60
CA THR A 100 -5.49 -17.57 -5.69
C THR A 100 -6.55 -17.43 -4.58
N MET A 101 -6.57 -16.32 -3.84
CA MET A 101 -7.54 -16.09 -2.78
C MET A 101 -8.93 -15.87 -3.38
N THR A 102 -9.92 -16.62 -2.89
CA THR A 102 -11.33 -16.46 -3.26
C THR A 102 -11.99 -15.36 -2.44
N PHE A 103 -13.17 -14.90 -2.88
CA PHE A 103 -13.96 -13.94 -2.12
C PHE A 103 -14.28 -14.44 -0.70
N ASP A 104 -14.67 -15.72 -0.57
CA ASP A 104 -14.99 -16.30 0.72
C ASP A 104 -13.76 -16.35 1.66
N GLN A 105 -12.59 -16.69 1.13
CA GLN A 105 -11.35 -16.64 1.90
C GLN A 105 -10.98 -15.22 2.34
N ALA A 106 -11.19 -14.22 1.47
CA ALA A 106 -10.96 -12.81 1.81
C ALA A 106 -11.94 -12.34 2.90
N ALA A 107 -13.22 -12.74 2.84
CA ALA A 107 -14.20 -12.46 3.87
C ALA A 107 -13.83 -13.06 5.23
N ASP A 108 -13.33 -14.30 5.25
CA ASP A 108 -12.84 -14.96 6.47
C ASP A 108 -11.60 -14.26 7.06
N VAL A 109 -10.67 -13.84 6.19
CA VAL A 109 -9.50 -13.05 6.59
C VAL A 109 -9.95 -11.72 7.22
N PHE A 110 -10.88 -11.04 6.57
CA PHE A 110 -11.41 -9.75 7.04
C PHE A 110 -12.17 -9.90 8.37
N ALA A 111 -12.97 -10.95 8.54
CA ALA A 111 -13.67 -11.22 9.79
C ALA A 111 -12.68 -11.37 10.97
N ARG A 112 -11.60 -12.14 10.77
CA ARG A 112 -10.53 -12.28 11.78
C ARG A 112 -9.84 -10.95 12.08
N PHE A 113 -9.62 -10.13 11.07
CA PHE A 113 -9.04 -8.80 11.24
C PHE A 113 -9.97 -7.87 12.01
N LEU A 114 -11.27 -7.82 11.66
CA LEU A 114 -12.28 -7.03 12.37
C LEU A 114 -12.37 -7.41 13.85
N ALA A 115 -12.39 -8.70 14.16
CA ALA A 115 -12.38 -9.19 15.54
C ALA A 115 -11.14 -8.69 16.31
N ARG A 116 -9.95 -8.73 15.67
CA ARG A 116 -8.68 -8.27 16.27
C ARG A 116 -8.66 -6.77 16.55
N ILE A 117 -9.32 -5.96 15.71
CA ILE A 117 -9.41 -4.51 15.92
C ILE A 117 -10.61 -4.07 16.78
N GLY A 118 -11.28 -5.02 17.44
CA GLY A 118 -12.38 -4.74 18.37
C GLY A 118 -13.76 -4.57 17.72
N LYS A 119 -13.95 -5.08 16.49
CA LYS A 119 -15.22 -5.06 15.75
C LYS A 119 -15.76 -6.49 15.47
N PRO A 120 -15.89 -7.39 16.47
CA PRO A 120 -16.21 -8.80 16.23
C PRO A 120 -17.64 -9.05 15.74
N HIS A 121 -18.52 -8.06 15.83
CA HIS A 121 -19.93 -8.17 15.41
C HIS A 121 -20.20 -7.58 14.02
N THR A 122 -19.18 -7.09 13.36
CA THR A 122 -19.29 -6.56 11.99
C THR A 122 -19.35 -7.73 11.02
N ASP A 123 -20.32 -7.72 10.12
CA ASP A 123 -20.41 -8.71 9.04
C ASP A 123 -19.38 -8.37 7.95
N ALA A 124 -18.27 -9.09 7.96
CA ALA A 124 -17.16 -8.85 7.02
C ALA A 124 -17.59 -9.06 5.56
N ARG A 125 -18.47 -10.05 5.31
CA ARG A 125 -18.97 -10.34 3.97
C ARG A 125 -19.84 -9.19 3.44
N ALA A 126 -20.75 -8.72 4.27
CA ALA A 126 -21.60 -7.59 3.92
C ALA A 126 -20.78 -6.31 3.69
N GLU A 127 -19.78 -6.02 4.54
CA GLU A 127 -18.89 -4.86 4.35
C GLU A 127 -18.05 -4.96 3.06
N LEU A 128 -17.61 -6.17 2.67
CA LEU A 128 -16.90 -6.36 1.41
C LEU A 128 -17.81 -6.11 0.21
N LEU A 129 -19.01 -6.67 0.22
CA LEU A 129 -20.01 -6.46 -0.86
C LEU A 129 -20.38 -4.98 -1.00
N ASP A 130 -20.65 -4.30 0.13
CA ASP A 130 -20.96 -2.86 0.13
C ASP A 130 -19.76 -2.04 -0.41
N PHE A 131 -18.54 -2.38 0.02
CA PHE A 131 -17.35 -1.72 -0.49
C PHE A 131 -17.19 -1.91 -1.99
N LEU A 132 -17.43 -3.10 -2.54
CA LEU A 132 -17.32 -3.40 -3.97
C LEU A 132 -18.53 -2.90 -4.78
N GLY A 133 -19.64 -2.56 -4.11
CA GLY A 133 -20.91 -2.23 -4.76
C GLY A 133 -21.57 -3.45 -5.40
N TRP A 134 -21.38 -4.64 -4.83
CA TRP A 134 -21.90 -5.90 -5.29
C TRP A 134 -23.10 -6.36 -4.46
N ASP A 135 -24.12 -6.90 -5.11
CA ASP A 135 -25.27 -7.53 -4.42
C ASP A 135 -24.93 -8.96 -3.96
N GLU A 136 -24.11 -9.67 -4.72
CA GLU A 136 -23.63 -11.03 -4.44
C GLU A 136 -22.17 -11.20 -4.87
N PRO A 137 -21.43 -12.19 -4.32
CA PRO A 137 -20.06 -12.43 -4.73
C PRO A 137 -19.94 -12.83 -6.19
N ASP A 138 -18.97 -12.25 -6.89
CA ASP A 138 -18.58 -12.59 -8.25
C ASP A 138 -17.12 -13.10 -8.24
N GLU A 139 -16.97 -14.43 -8.19
CA GLU A 139 -15.64 -15.06 -8.17
C GLU A 139 -14.88 -14.87 -9.49
N ASP A 140 -15.57 -14.67 -10.59
CA ASP A 140 -14.94 -14.43 -11.89
C ASP A 140 -14.40 -13.00 -12.00
N ALA A 141 -14.97 -12.06 -11.24
CA ALA A 141 -14.48 -10.69 -11.16
C ALA A 141 -13.53 -10.45 -9.97
N PHE A 142 -13.52 -11.33 -8.96
CA PHE A 142 -12.72 -11.16 -7.76
C PHE A 142 -11.27 -11.55 -7.96
N ALA A 143 -10.34 -10.73 -7.48
CA ALA A 143 -8.89 -10.99 -7.43
C ALA A 143 -8.27 -11.40 -8.79
N GLN A 144 -8.78 -10.82 -9.89
CA GLN A 144 -8.23 -11.09 -11.22
C GLN A 144 -6.77 -10.62 -11.35
N ASP A 145 -6.41 -9.57 -10.63
CA ASP A 145 -5.07 -9.06 -10.52
C ASP A 145 -4.69 -8.80 -9.06
N VAL A 146 -3.39 -8.69 -8.79
CA VAL A 146 -2.86 -8.27 -7.49
C VAL A 146 -2.04 -6.99 -7.69
N ARG A 147 -2.50 -5.92 -7.07
CA ARG A 147 -1.77 -4.66 -7.02
C ARG A 147 -0.73 -4.70 -5.92
N ILE A 148 0.46 -4.20 -6.19
CA ILE A 148 1.55 -4.06 -5.23
C ILE A 148 1.79 -2.58 -4.95
N VAL A 149 1.85 -2.20 -3.67
CA VAL A 149 2.23 -0.86 -3.23
C VAL A 149 3.46 -0.96 -2.33
N LEU A 150 4.56 -0.39 -2.79
CA LEU A 150 5.78 -0.26 -2.01
C LEU A 150 5.81 1.15 -1.42
N ALA A 151 5.77 1.28 -0.10
CA ALA A 151 5.83 2.57 0.58
C ALA A 151 7.09 2.66 1.44
N SER A 152 7.98 3.61 1.12
CA SER A 152 9.28 3.77 1.77
C SER A 152 9.70 5.24 1.86
N ALA A 153 10.63 5.55 2.77
CA ALA A 153 11.19 6.89 2.87
C ALA A 153 11.96 7.30 1.60
N GLU A 154 12.71 6.38 1.03
CA GLU A 154 13.39 6.50 -0.26
C GLU A 154 13.45 5.14 -0.95
N PHE A 155 13.85 5.12 -2.21
CA PHE A 155 14.01 3.93 -3.03
C PHE A 155 15.37 3.94 -3.71
N SER A 156 16.10 2.82 -3.63
CA SER A 156 17.36 2.67 -4.34
C SER A 156 17.15 2.66 -5.86
N ARG A 157 18.20 2.99 -6.61
CA ARG A 157 18.17 2.91 -8.07
C ARG A 157 17.94 1.48 -8.56
N GLU A 158 18.50 0.51 -7.86
CA GLU A 158 18.33 -0.91 -8.19
C GLU A 158 16.87 -1.34 -8.07
N LEU A 159 16.22 -1.01 -6.95
CA LEU A 159 14.81 -1.28 -6.72
C LEU A 159 13.93 -0.61 -7.77
N THR A 160 14.12 0.69 -8.03
CA THR A 160 13.31 1.41 -9.02
C THR A 160 13.50 0.87 -10.44
N THR A 161 14.70 0.42 -10.79
CA THR A 161 14.96 -0.24 -12.08
C THR A 161 14.21 -1.57 -12.18
N SER A 162 14.23 -2.38 -11.12
CA SER A 162 13.48 -3.65 -11.05
C SER A 162 11.97 -3.42 -11.17
N VAL A 163 11.45 -2.42 -10.47
CA VAL A 163 10.02 -2.06 -10.52
C VAL A 163 9.60 -1.63 -11.93
N LEU A 164 10.36 -0.78 -12.60
CA LEU A 164 10.07 -0.34 -13.96
C LEU A 164 10.05 -1.54 -14.94
N TRP A 165 11.00 -2.47 -14.79
CA TRP A 165 11.05 -3.70 -15.58
C TRP A 165 9.84 -4.60 -15.35
N LEU A 166 9.35 -4.71 -14.11
CA LEU A 166 8.14 -5.46 -13.76
C LEU A 166 6.87 -4.83 -14.34
N ILE A 167 6.75 -3.50 -14.29
CA ILE A 167 5.64 -2.76 -14.91
C ILE A 167 5.56 -3.02 -16.42
N GLU A 168 6.70 -3.05 -17.11
CA GLU A 168 6.75 -3.39 -18.55
C GLU A 168 6.23 -4.80 -18.86
N ARG A 169 6.19 -5.68 -17.87
CA ARG A 169 5.65 -7.06 -17.95
C ARG A 169 4.24 -7.21 -17.43
N GLY A 170 3.58 -6.10 -17.16
CA GLY A 170 2.17 -6.08 -16.79
C GLY A 170 1.90 -6.24 -15.29
N ILE A 171 2.92 -6.18 -14.43
CA ILE A 171 2.70 -6.19 -12.98
C ILE A 171 2.26 -4.80 -12.51
N ASP A 172 1.09 -4.70 -11.87
CA ASP A 172 0.63 -3.45 -11.23
C ASP A 172 1.38 -3.24 -9.91
N ILE A 173 2.48 -2.50 -10.00
CA ILE A 173 3.34 -2.19 -8.86
C ILE A 173 3.62 -0.69 -8.80
N ARG A 174 3.47 -0.09 -7.61
CA ARG A 174 3.60 1.34 -7.36
C ARG A 174 4.62 1.59 -6.27
N CYS A 175 5.42 2.64 -6.44
CA CYS A 175 6.30 3.15 -5.40
C CYS A 175 5.76 4.48 -4.86
N VAL A 176 5.47 4.51 -3.56
CA VAL A 176 5.00 5.69 -2.83
C VAL A 176 6.08 6.12 -1.85
N ARG A 177 6.66 7.30 -2.07
CA ARG A 177 7.66 7.87 -1.18
C ARG A 177 7.00 8.57 0.00
N LEU A 178 7.48 8.29 1.20
CA LEU A 178 7.05 8.87 2.47
C LEU A 178 8.19 9.69 3.08
N GLN A 179 8.41 10.92 2.60
CA GLN A 179 9.52 11.74 3.07
C GLN A 179 9.15 12.53 4.34
N PRO A 180 9.72 12.22 5.51
CA PRO A 180 9.45 12.99 6.72
C PRO A 180 10.21 14.31 6.78
N TYR A 181 9.57 15.30 7.37
CA TYR A 181 10.11 16.62 7.70
C TYR A 181 9.82 16.94 9.15
N SER A 182 10.70 17.69 9.79
CA SER A 182 10.49 18.23 11.13
C SER A 182 10.14 19.71 11.06
N LEU A 183 9.11 20.09 11.80
CA LEU A 183 8.72 21.49 12.03
C LEU A 183 8.36 21.64 13.50
N ASP A 184 9.21 22.31 14.27
CA ASP A 184 9.14 22.39 15.72
C ASP A 184 9.03 20.98 16.36
N SER A 185 7.92 20.69 17.06
CA SER A 185 7.65 19.38 17.66
C SER A 185 6.77 18.47 16.80
N ARG A 186 6.47 18.86 15.56
CA ARG A 186 5.60 18.11 14.64
C ARG A 186 6.42 17.38 13.59
N VAL A 187 5.93 16.22 13.18
CA VAL A 187 6.43 15.49 12.01
C VAL A 187 5.42 15.65 10.89
N LEU A 188 5.88 16.17 9.77
CA LEU A 188 5.13 16.28 8.53
C LEU A 188 5.67 15.23 7.57
N VAL A 189 4.82 14.59 6.78
CA VAL A 189 5.24 13.60 5.80
C VAL A 189 4.75 14.04 4.43
N ASP A 190 5.67 14.23 3.50
CA ASP A 190 5.35 14.42 2.09
C ASP A 190 5.16 13.04 1.46
N VAL A 191 3.97 12.79 0.92
CA VAL A 191 3.58 11.52 0.33
C VAL A 191 3.43 11.68 -1.17
N GLN A 192 4.24 10.96 -1.93
CA GLN A 192 4.26 11.07 -3.39
C GLN A 192 4.36 9.69 -4.04
N GLN A 193 3.45 9.37 -4.95
CA GLN A 193 3.67 8.26 -5.89
C GLN A 193 4.76 8.69 -6.88
N ILE A 194 5.87 7.95 -6.89
CA ILE A 194 7.01 8.23 -7.75
C ILE A 194 7.14 7.25 -8.92
N ILE A 195 6.50 6.10 -8.84
CA ILE A 195 6.45 5.09 -9.91
C ILE A 195 5.08 4.40 -9.87
N PRO A 196 4.38 4.29 -11.03
CA PRO A 196 4.56 5.17 -12.19
C PRO A 196 4.27 6.62 -11.81
N LEU A 197 4.83 7.57 -12.54
CA LEU A 197 4.44 8.98 -12.35
C LEU A 197 2.94 9.10 -12.65
N PRO A 198 2.18 9.88 -11.86
CA PRO A 198 0.73 10.02 -12.05
C PRO A 198 0.34 10.37 -13.49
N GLU A 199 1.09 11.28 -14.12
CA GLU A 199 0.84 11.69 -15.51
C GLU A 199 1.10 10.58 -16.54
N MET A 200 1.96 9.60 -16.21
CA MET A 200 2.24 8.44 -17.07
C MET A 200 1.26 7.30 -16.81
N ALA A 201 0.67 7.19 -15.64
CA ALA A 201 -0.29 6.15 -15.30
C ALA A 201 -1.52 6.20 -16.23
N GLU A 202 -2.07 7.38 -16.49
CA GLU A 202 -3.18 7.57 -17.44
C GLU A 202 -2.80 7.17 -18.88
N TYR A 203 -1.56 7.42 -19.29
CA TYR A 203 -1.08 7.02 -20.61
C TYR A 203 -0.92 5.50 -20.72
N GLN A 204 -0.42 4.84 -19.68
CA GLN A 204 -0.25 3.39 -19.64
C GLN A 204 -1.59 2.64 -19.68
N ILE A 205 -2.60 3.12 -18.95
CA ILE A 205 -3.97 2.58 -19.00
C ILE A 205 -4.48 2.60 -20.44
N ARG A 206 -4.41 3.73 -21.12
CA ARG A 206 -4.84 3.87 -22.53
C ARG A 206 -4.09 2.97 -23.49
N VAL A 207 -2.79 2.72 -23.27
CA VAL A 207 -1.97 1.82 -24.11
C VAL A 207 -2.35 0.36 -23.88
N THR A 208 -2.66 -0.01 -22.63
CA THR A 208 -3.07 -1.37 -22.28
C THR A 208 -4.46 -1.69 -22.84
N GLU A 209 -5.42 -0.78 -22.71
CA GLU A 209 -6.75 -0.90 -23.30
C GLU A 209 -6.73 -1.04 -24.83
N LYS A 210 -5.80 -0.36 -25.51
CA LYS A 210 -5.63 -0.43 -26.95
C LYS A 210 -4.99 -1.74 -27.45
N LYS A 211 -4.35 -2.50 -26.53
CA LYS A 211 -3.71 -3.80 -26.85
C LYS A 211 -4.58 -5.01 -26.53
N ARG A 212 -5.71 -4.82 -25.86
CA ARG A 212 -6.78 -5.82 -25.67
C ARG A 212 -7.81 -5.67 -26.78
#